data_3e638f01568b4efaedd4afdf3d0d1356
#
_entry.id   3e638f01568b4efaedd4afdf3d0d1356
#
_cell.length_a   1.000
_cell.length_b   1.000
_cell.length_c   1.000
_cell.angle_alpha   90.00
_cell.angle_beta   90.00
_cell.angle_gamma   90.00
#
_symmetry.space_group_name_H-M   'P 1'
#
loop_
_entity.id
_entity.type
_entity.pdbx_description
1 polymer ?
#
loop_
_entity_poly.entity_id
_entity_poly.type
_entity_poly.pdbx_seq_one_letter_code
_entity_poly.pdbx_strand_id
1 'polypeptide(L)'
;MSRIGRPLLVATTLLLVAALAVAAFAPIRAATRDEPFEIPKGTWARRMAGNQVEILPQTIRLTLGVHDVLLLRNLDDVPQVFGPTVIMPGQSFRLPFEVASTYGFACTAHASGQMNVVVDPPPRPGWERLRWRAGHWKEENWWSKESQ
;
A
#
# COMPACT_ATOMS: atom_id res chain seq x y z
N MET A 1 46.54 27.40 1.77
CA MET A 1 45.07 27.30 1.85
C MET A 1 44.57 26.33 0.79
N SER A 2 44.28 25.32 1.20
CA SER A 2 43.49 24.07 1.34
C SER A 2 43.36 23.32 0.01
N ARG A 3 44.38 22.47 -0.26
CA ARG A 3 44.29 21.41 -1.27
C ARG A 3 43.46 20.19 -0.79
N ILE A 4 43.00 20.20 0.45
CA ILE A 4 42.25 19.09 1.10
C ILE A 4 40.76 19.06 0.68
N GLY A 5 40.16 20.18 0.29
CA GLY A 5 38.74 20.25 -0.05
C GLY A 5 38.34 19.56 -1.37
N ARG A 6 39.25 19.51 -2.36
CA ARG A 6 38.94 18.91 -3.67
C ARG A 6 38.77 17.39 -3.65
N PRO A 7 39.63 16.59 -3.02
CA PRO A 7 39.44 15.14 -2.97
C PRO A 7 38.25 14.75 -2.10
N LEU A 8 37.92 15.52 -1.05
CA LEU A 8 36.73 15.27 -0.23
C LEU A 8 35.45 15.52 -1.02
N LEU A 9 35.37 16.60 -1.79
CA LEU A 9 34.24 16.91 -2.67
C LEU A 9 34.05 15.85 -3.75
N VAL A 10 35.12 15.35 -4.37
CA VAL A 10 35.05 14.30 -5.37
C VAL A 10 34.57 12.99 -4.74
N ALA A 11 35.07 12.63 -3.56
CA ALA A 11 34.65 11.43 -2.85
C ALA A 11 33.16 11.48 -2.46
N THR A 12 32.67 12.61 -1.94
CA THR A 12 31.25 12.78 -1.59
C THR A 12 30.35 12.73 -2.81
N THR A 13 30.76 13.30 -3.94
CA THR A 13 30.00 13.27 -5.18
C THR A 13 29.90 11.85 -5.72
N LEU A 14 31.01 11.09 -5.71
CA LEU A 14 31.02 9.69 -6.14
C LEU A 14 30.10 8.82 -5.27
N LEU A 15 30.11 9.02 -3.95
CA LEU A 15 29.23 8.29 -3.04
C LEU A 15 27.76 8.61 -3.29
N LEU A 16 27.42 9.88 -3.53
CA LEU A 16 26.07 10.28 -3.88
C LEU A 16 25.59 9.65 -5.20
N VAL A 17 26.42 9.67 -6.23
CA VAL A 17 26.11 9.05 -7.53
C VAL A 17 25.93 7.54 -7.37
N ALA A 18 26.80 6.88 -6.61
CA ALA A 18 26.68 5.45 -6.33
C ALA A 18 25.39 5.13 -5.56
N ALA A 19 25.04 5.91 -4.56
CA ALA A 19 23.81 5.75 -3.79
C ALA A 19 22.54 5.93 -4.67
N LEU A 20 22.54 6.93 -5.55
CA LEU A 20 21.46 7.13 -6.52
C LEU A 20 21.35 5.99 -7.52
N ALA A 21 22.48 5.48 -8.03
CA ALA A 21 22.50 4.33 -8.93
C ALA A 21 21.93 3.08 -8.23
N VAL A 22 22.36 2.80 -7.01
CA VAL A 22 21.78 1.70 -6.21
C VAL A 22 20.29 1.90 -6.01
N ALA A 23 19.85 3.10 -5.64
CA ALA A 23 18.43 3.39 -5.45
C ALA A 23 17.60 3.22 -6.73
N ALA A 24 18.18 3.50 -7.90
CA ALA A 24 17.50 3.37 -9.19
C ALA A 24 17.40 1.91 -9.67
N PHE A 25 18.41 1.09 -9.40
CA PHE A 25 18.53 -0.25 -10.00
C PHE A 25 18.32 -1.40 -9.01
N ALA A 26 18.52 -1.18 -7.70
CA ALA A 26 18.28 -2.23 -6.72
C ALA A 26 16.82 -2.70 -6.73
N PRO A 27 16.56 -4.01 -6.57
CA PRO A 27 15.21 -4.54 -6.51
C PRO A 27 14.43 -3.91 -5.34
N ILE A 28 13.14 -3.68 -5.55
CA ILE A 28 12.24 -3.27 -4.48
C ILE A 28 11.91 -4.54 -3.70
N ARG A 29 12.18 -4.52 -2.41
CA ARG A 29 11.84 -5.61 -1.47
C ARG A 29 10.99 -5.01 -0.38
N ALA A 30 9.76 -5.50 -0.25
CA ALA A 30 8.90 -5.22 0.90
C ALA A 30 9.14 -6.29 1.98
N ALA A 31 8.95 -5.93 3.23
CA ALA A 31 9.04 -6.87 4.35
C ALA A 31 7.91 -7.92 4.29
N THR A 32 6.77 -7.52 3.79
CA THR A 32 5.63 -8.38 3.48
C THR A 32 5.01 -7.95 2.16
N ARG A 33 4.36 -8.90 1.46
CA ARG A 33 3.56 -8.60 0.27
C ARG A 33 2.11 -8.25 0.62
N ASP A 34 1.73 -8.41 1.89
CA ASP A 34 0.38 -8.15 2.37
C ASP A 34 0.16 -6.65 2.54
N GLU A 35 -0.93 -6.15 1.98
CA GLU A 35 -1.46 -4.82 2.23
C GLU A 35 -2.69 -4.96 3.13
N PRO A 36 -2.57 -4.65 4.43
CA PRO A 36 -3.63 -4.89 5.40
C PRO A 36 -4.68 -3.80 5.39
N PHE A 37 -5.95 -4.22 5.39
CA PHE A 37 -7.10 -3.36 5.62
C PHE A 37 -8.00 -4.01 6.66
N GLU A 38 -8.54 -3.20 7.57
CA GLU A 38 -9.38 -3.66 8.65
C GLU A 38 -10.79 -3.08 8.51
N ILE A 39 -11.79 -3.92 8.69
CA ILE A 39 -13.18 -3.53 8.83
C ILE A 39 -13.44 -3.38 10.33
N PRO A 40 -13.55 -2.14 10.86
CA PRO A 40 -13.62 -1.92 12.29
C PRO A 40 -14.95 -2.42 12.88
N LYS A 41 -14.93 -2.72 14.16
CA LYS A 41 -16.10 -3.09 14.95
C LYS A 41 -17.20 -2.02 14.87
N GLY A 42 -18.45 -2.47 14.73
CA GLY A 42 -19.61 -1.61 14.64
C GLY A 42 -19.81 -0.93 13.28
N THR A 43 -19.08 -1.37 12.25
CA THR A 43 -19.24 -0.87 10.87
C THR A 43 -20.67 -1.06 10.37
N TRP A 44 -21.20 -2.26 10.50
CA TRP A 44 -22.57 -2.57 10.10
C TRP A 44 -23.62 -1.78 10.89
N ALA A 45 -23.46 -1.69 12.20
CA ALA A 45 -24.38 -0.95 13.07
C ALA A 45 -24.46 0.53 12.68
N ARG A 46 -23.30 1.17 12.42
CA ARG A 46 -23.23 2.55 11.93
C ARG A 46 -23.92 2.72 10.59
N ARG A 47 -23.75 1.77 9.69
CA ARG A 47 -24.39 1.78 8.37
C ARG A 47 -25.91 1.67 8.49
N MET A 48 -26.40 0.76 9.32
CA MET A 48 -27.84 0.60 9.57
C MET A 48 -28.46 1.85 10.21
N ALA A 49 -27.68 2.62 10.98
CA ALA A 49 -28.06 3.92 11.53
C ALA A 49 -28.03 5.08 10.50
N GLY A 50 -27.75 4.78 9.21
CA GLY A 50 -27.70 5.78 8.14
C GLY A 50 -26.37 6.54 8.03
N ASN A 51 -25.33 6.11 8.74
CA ASN A 51 -24.02 6.71 8.64
C ASN A 51 -23.29 6.14 7.40
N GLN A 52 -22.97 7.02 6.42
CA GLN A 52 -22.30 6.68 5.18
C GLN A 52 -20.79 6.98 5.20
N VAL A 53 -20.18 7.06 6.39
CA VAL A 53 -18.72 7.26 6.47
C VAL A 53 -18.00 6.10 5.79
N GLU A 54 -17.15 6.43 4.84
CA GLU A 54 -16.28 5.48 4.17
C GLU A 54 -15.20 5.00 5.14
N ILE A 55 -15.20 3.71 5.41
CA ILE A 55 -14.26 3.05 6.34
C ILE A 55 -13.07 2.50 5.57
N LEU A 56 -13.31 2.05 4.35
CA LEU A 56 -12.30 1.58 3.42
C LEU A 56 -12.22 2.55 2.24
N PRO A 57 -11.06 2.78 1.65
CA PRO A 57 -10.96 3.60 0.45
C PRO A 57 -11.73 2.94 -0.71
N GLN A 58 -12.42 3.74 -1.51
CA GLN A 58 -13.17 3.25 -2.67
C GLN A 58 -12.27 2.54 -3.70
N THR A 59 -11.01 2.92 -3.74
CA THR A 59 -10.00 2.31 -4.61
C THR A 59 -8.76 2.00 -3.78
N ILE A 60 -8.43 0.73 -3.70
CA ILE A 60 -7.17 0.24 -3.14
C ILE A 60 -6.16 0.13 -4.27
N ARG A 61 -4.95 0.65 -4.07
CA ARG A 61 -3.86 0.53 -5.03
C ARG A 61 -2.79 -0.41 -4.49
N LEU A 62 -2.47 -1.42 -5.29
CA LEU A 62 -1.43 -2.41 -5.01
C LEU A 62 -0.34 -2.31 -6.06
N THR A 63 0.86 -2.79 -5.75
CA THR A 63 1.98 -2.86 -6.70
C THR A 63 2.42 -4.31 -6.87
N LEU A 64 2.32 -4.83 -8.08
CA LEU A 64 2.66 -6.21 -8.40
C LEU A 64 4.12 -6.54 -8.01
N GLY A 65 4.33 -7.66 -7.32
CA GLY A 65 5.64 -8.11 -6.86
C GLY A 65 6.20 -7.36 -5.64
N VAL A 66 5.47 -6.36 -5.11
CA VAL A 66 5.87 -5.58 -3.92
C VAL A 66 4.81 -5.71 -2.82
N HIS A 67 3.65 -5.09 -3.00
CA HIS A 67 2.46 -5.20 -2.16
C HIS A 67 1.31 -5.61 -3.07
N ASP A 68 1.15 -6.89 -3.32
CA ASP A 68 0.20 -7.45 -4.27
C ASP A 68 -0.73 -8.49 -3.65
N VAL A 69 -0.77 -8.55 -2.33
CA VAL A 69 -1.70 -9.39 -1.58
C VAL A 69 -2.60 -8.50 -0.75
N LEU A 70 -3.88 -8.42 -1.12
CA LEU A 70 -4.88 -7.76 -0.28
C LEU A 70 -5.19 -8.62 0.94
N LEU A 71 -4.96 -8.09 2.13
CA LEU A 71 -5.29 -8.72 3.40
C LEU A 71 -6.45 -7.95 4.06
N LEU A 72 -7.65 -8.53 4.02
CA LEU A 72 -8.84 -7.97 4.69
C LEU A 72 -9.05 -8.67 6.03
N ARG A 73 -9.21 -7.89 7.11
CA ARG A 73 -9.55 -8.37 8.44
C ARG A 73 -10.93 -7.87 8.83
N ASN A 74 -11.83 -8.78 9.15
CA ASN A 74 -13.14 -8.42 9.65
C ASN A 74 -13.12 -8.36 11.20
N LEU A 75 -13.03 -7.15 11.73
CA LEU A 75 -13.13 -6.91 13.19
C LEU A 75 -14.57 -6.55 13.60
N ASP A 76 -15.51 -6.49 12.65
CA ASP A 76 -16.93 -6.24 12.93
C ASP A 76 -17.59 -7.47 13.57
N ASP A 77 -18.74 -7.25 14.19
CA ASP A 77 -19.52 -8.31 14.86
C ASP A 77 -20.41 -9.11 13.87
N VAL A 78 -20.44 -8.72 12.60
CA VAL A 78 -21.23 -9.38 11.55
C VAL A 78 -20.36 -9.86 10.39
N PRO A 79 -20.80 -10.90 9.66
CA PRO A 79 -20.13 -11.31 8.43
C PRO A 79 -20.11 -10.20 7.39
N GLN A 80 -19.00 -10.07 6.66
CA GLN A 80 -18.83 -9.12 5.58
C GLN A 80 -18.60 -9.86 4.26
N VAL A 81 -19.28 -9.43 3.20
CA VAL A 81 -19.09 -9.99 1.86
C VAL A 81 -18.01 -9.19 1.12
N PHE A 82 -17.07 -9.90 0.54
CA PHE A 82 -16.05 -9.36 -0.37
C PHE A 82 -15.93 -10.24 -1.61
N GLY A 83 -16.40 -9.74 -2.75
CA GLY A 83 -16.50 -10.52 -3.99
C GLY A 83 -17.32 -11.81 -3.78
N PRO A 84 -16.75 -12.98 -4.12
CA PRO A 84 -17.43 -14.27 -3.90
C PRO A 84 -17.28 -14.84 -2.49
N THR A 85 -16.58 -14.14 -1.58
CA THR A 85 -16.21 -14.66 -0.26
C THR A 85 -16.97 -13.95 0.85
N VAL A 86 -17.30 -14.70 1.90
CA VAL A 86 -17.84 -14.18 3.15
C VAL A 86 -16.76 -14.27 4.22
N ILE A 87 -16.42 -13.12 4.82
CA ILE A 87 -15.42 -13.02 5.88
C ILE A 87 -16.17 -12.93 7.21
N MET A 88 -16.07 -13.97 8.03
CA MET A 88 -16.74 -14.03 9.34
C MET A 88 -16.10 -13.08 10.34
N PRO A 89 -16.81 -12.67 11.41
CA PRO A 89 -16.23 -11.90 12.51
C PRO A 89 -14.92 -12.51 13.03
N GLY A 90 -13.89 -11.69 13.17
CA GLY A 90 -12.56 -12.09 13.61
C GLY A 90 -11.71 -12.83 12.58
N GLN A 91 -12.24 -13.09 11.37
CA GLN A 91 -11.48 -13.74 10.30
C GLN A 91 -10.72 -12.75 9.43
N SER A 92 -9.67 -13.27 8.80
CA SER A 92 -8.88 -12.58 7.78
C SER A 92 -8.98 -13.32 6.46
N PHE A 93 -9.06 -12.56 5.37
CA PHE A 93 -9.07 -13.07 4.01
C PHE A 93 -7.88 -12.49 3.23
N ARG A 94 -7.13 -13.34 2.55
CA ARG A 94 -5.97 -12.96 1.74
C ARG A 94 -6.25 -13.24 0.28
N LEU A 95 -6.10 -12.22 -0.56
CA LEU A 95 -6.28 -12.31 -2.01
C LEU A 95 -4.99 -11.86 -2.71
N PRO A 96 -4.18 -12.79 -3.23
CA PRO A 96 -3.01 -12.47 -4.04
C PRO A 96 -3.45 -12.07 -5.46
N PHE A 97 -2.74 -11.11 -6.05
CA PHE A 97 -2.89 -10.71 -7.43
C PHE A 97 -1.62 -11.05 -8.21
N GLU A 98 -1.80 -11.63 -9.40
CA GLU A 98 -0.70 -12.05 -10.26
C GLU A 98 -0.60 -11.22 -11.55
N VAL A 99 -1.61 -10.43 -11.84
CA VAL A 99 -1.70 -9.62 -13.05
C VAL A 99 -2.02 -8.17 -12.72
N ALA A 100 -1.27 -7.25 -13.31
CA ALA A 100 -1.55 -5.82 -13.20
C ALA A 100 -2.84 -5.50 -13.97
N SER A 101 -3.90 -5.10 -13.24
CA SER A 101 -5.22 -4.78 -13.79
C SER A 101 -6.06 -4.04 -12.76
N THR A 102 -7.26 -3.63 -13.16
CA THR A 102 -8.29 -3.12 -12.25
C THR A 102 -9.34 -4.18 -12.03
N TYR A 103 -9.60 -4.49 -10.76
CA TYR A 103 -10.56 -5.50 -10.32
C TYR A 103 -11.68 -4.83 -9.53
N GLY A 104 -12.93 -5.09 -9.92
CA GLY A 104 -14.12 -4.65 -9.17
C GLY A 104 -14.66 -5.77 -8.30
N PHE A 105 -14.93 -5.47 -7.03
CA PHE A 105 -15.51 -6.42 -6.07
C PHE A 105 -16.76 -5.83 -5.43
N ALA A 106 -17.79 -6.67 -5.25
CA ALA A 106 -18.87 -6.35 -4.32
C ALA A 106 -18.31 -6.34 -2.89
N CYS A 107 -18.64 -5.33 -2.10
CA CYS A 107 -18.14 -5.21 -0.73
C CYS A 107 -19.20 -4.61 0.17
N THR A 108 -19.72 -5.39 1.15
CA THR A 108 -20.73 -4.91 2.09
C THR A 108 -20.19 -3.93 3.13
N ALA A 109 -18.89 -3.94 3.36
CA ALA A 109 -18.23 -2.97 4.23
C ALA A 109 -18.14 -1.57 3.59
N HIS A 110 -18.29 -1.44 2.26
CA HIS A 110 -18.25 -0.19 1.54
C HIS A 110 -19.63 0.45 1.37
N ALA A 111 -19.77 1.78 1.48
CA ALA A 111 -21.05 2.47 1.40
C ALA A 111 -21.74 2.31 0.03
N SER A 112 -20.97 2.34 -1.06
CA SER A 112 -21.46 2.11 -2.42
C SER A 112 -21.79 0.65 -2.72
N GLY A 113 -21.45 -0.29 -1.83
CA GLY A 113 -21.57 -1.73 -2.08
C GLY A 113 -20.51 -2.29 -3.02
N GLN A 114 -19.58 -1.47 -3.51
CA GLN A 114 -18.53 -1.86 -4.45
C GLN A 114 -17.20 -1.25 -4.07
N MET A 115 -16.11 -1.95 -4.37
CA MET A 115 -14.75 -1.50 -4.16
C MET A 115 -13.88 -1.90 -5.35
N ASN A 116 -12.95 -1.03 -5.75
CA ASN A 116 -12.00 -1.31 -6.81
C ASN A 116 -10.61 -1.58 -6.22
N VAL A 117 -9.95 -2.59 -6.76
CA VAL A 117 -8.54 -2.87 -6.49
C VAL A 117 -7.76 -2.65 -7.78
N VAL A 118 -6.88 -1.67 -7.79
CA VAL A 118 -6.00 -1.36 -8.91
C VAL A 118 -4.63 -1.94 -8.60
N VAL A 119 -4.21 -2.91 -9.39
CA VAL A 119 -2.88 -3.52 -9.28
C VAL A 119 -2.01 -2.91 -10.36
N ASP A 120 -1.08 -2.06 -9.95
CA ASP A 120 -0.14 -1.40 -10.85
C ASP A 120 1.05 -2.34 -11.14
N PRO A 121 1.65 -2.25 -12.35
CA PRO A 121 2.87 -2.98 -12.64
C PRO A 121 4.04 -2.46 -11.77
N PRO A 122 5.07 -3.29 -11.51
CA PRO A 122 6.23 -2.84 -10.76
C PRO A 122 6.95 -1.72 -11.51
N PRO A 123 7.50 -0.71 -10.81
CA PRO A 123 8.21 0.39 -11.45
C PRO A 123 9.48 -0.12 -12.14
N ARG A 124 9.70 0.33 -13.36
CA ARG A 124 10.87 -0.04 -14.16
C ARG A 124 12.16 0.46 -13.49
N PRO A 125 13.27 -0.27 -13.63
CA PRO A 125 14.58 0.21 -13.19
C PRO A 125 14.90 1.60 -13.74
N GLY A 126 15.57 2.43 -12.95
CA GLY A 126 15.91 3.79 -13.32
C GLY A 126 15.03 4.84 -12.64
N TRP A 127 14.63 5.87 -13.38
CA TRP A 127 13.93 7.03 -12.86
C TRP A 127 12.55 6.72 -12.25
N GLU A 128 11.79 5.78 -12.83
CA GLU A 128 10.49 5.38 -12.30
C GLU A 128 10.61 4.81 -10.88
N ARG A 129 11.64 3.98 -10.66
CA ARG A 129 11.90 3.37 -9.36
C ARG A 129 12.33 4.40 -8.30
N LEU A 130 13.12 5.39 -8.70
CA LEU A 130 13.47 6.52 -7.81
C LEU A 130 12.24 7.31 -7.40
N ARG A 131 11.38 7.64 -8.34
CA ARG A 131 10.12 8.37 -8.08
C ARG A 131 9.19 7.55 -7.18
N TRP A 132 9.06 6.27 -7.44
CA TRP A 132 8.23 5.36 -6.65
C TRP A 132 8.72 5.32 -5.19
N ARG A 133 10.02 5.14 -4.96
CA ARG A 133 10.62 5.15 -3.61
C ARG A 133 10.42 6.48 -2.89
N ALA A 134 10.58 7.60 -3.58
CA ALA A 134 10.37 8.92 -2.99
C ALA A 134 8.89 9.16 -2.61
N GLY A 135 7.94 8.62 -3.38
CA GLY A 135 6.51 8.68 -3.07
C GLY A 135 6.15 7.87 -1.83
N HIS A 136 6.54 6.60 -1.78
CA HIS A 136 6.21 5.70 -0.67
C HIS A 136 6.88 6.09 0.65
N TRP A 137 8.07 6.67 0.61
CA TRP A 137 8.72 7.19 1.81
C TRP A 137 7.91 8.30 2.51
N LYS A 138 7.14 9.08 1.77
CA LYS A 138 6.25 10.10 2.33
C LYS A 138 5.03 9.48 3.01
N GLU A 139 4.46 8.43 2.43
CA GLU A 139 3.27 7.76 2.96
C GLU A 139 3.56 7.02 4.27
N GLU A 140 4.65 6.26 4.36
CA GLU A 140 5.05 5.57 5.58
C GLU A 140 5.29 6.54 6.76
N ASN A 141 5.84 7.73 6.50
CA ASN A 141 6.09 8.73 7.53
C ASN A 141 4.83 9.51 7.96
N TRP A 142 3.77 9.50 7.16
CA TRP A 142 2.50 10.14 7.51
C TRP A 142 1.77 9.35 8.61
N TRP A 143 1.63 8.04 8.46
CA TRP A 143 0.93 7.17 9.40
C TRP A 143 1.57 7.13 10.79
N SER A 144 2.88 7.27 10.87
CA SER A 144 3.60 7.28 12.15
C SER A 144 3.34 8.53 13.01
N LYS A 145 2.74 9.58 12.47
CA LYS A 145 2.43 10.82 13.18
C LYS A 145 1.01 10.88 13.75
N GLU A 146 0.10 10.06 13.26
CA GLU A 146 -1.28 10.02 13.78
C GLU A 146 -1.48 9.04 14.93
N SER A 147 -0.50 8.20 15.22
CA SER A 147 -0.54 7.20 16.31
C SER A 147 0.11 7.67 17.62
N GLN A 148 0.45 8.95 17.75
CA GLN A 148 0.89 9.60 19.00
C GLN A 148 -0.15 10.65 19.40
#